data_e8eaf131a11c75aa1d99d2145bf32746
#
_entry.id   e8eaf131a11c75aa1d99d2145bf32746
#
_cell.length_a   1.000
_cell.length_b   1.000
_cell.length_c   1.000
_cell.angle_alpha   90.00
_cell.angle_beta   90.00
_cell.angle_gamma   90.00
#
_symmetry.space_group_name_H-M   'P 1'
#
loop_
_entity.id
_entity.type
_entity.pdbx_description
1 polymer ?
#
loop_
_entity_poly.entity_id
_entity_poly.type
_entity_poly.pdbx_seq_one_letter_code
_entity_poly.pdbx_strand_id
1 'polypeptide(L)'
;TVKIVDPMTGAVLPRGQRGEIAVKGPTLMLGYIGVPHDETLDAEGFFRTGDGGHLDEAGRLFWEGRLTDIIKTGGANVSPLEVDAVLAGCPGVKVARTVCVPHDTLGEMVVSCVVPSEGSVRDEASIRDYLRERLASYKVPRRVLYFGDDELSLTGSAKIKASDLRQLASERLKAVEPA
;
A
#
# COMPACT_ATOMS: atom_id res chain seq x y z
N THR A 1 -3.81 18.71 15.49
CA THR A 1 -2.37 18.45 15.68
C THR A 1 -2.06 17.09 15.13
N VAL A 2 -0.92 16.95 14.46
CA VAL A 2 -0.41 15.68 13.92
C VAL A 2 1.02 15.49 14.41
N LYS A 3 1.38 14.26 14.77
CA LYS A 3 2.76 13.81 15.00
C LYS A 3 2.99 12.49 14.26
N ILE A 4 4.24 12.19 13.96
CA ILE A 4 4.65 10.89 13.44
C ILE A 4 5.33 10.13 14.57
N VAL A 5 4.94 8.88 14.75
CA VAL A 5 5.49 8.03 15.82
C VAL A 5 6.04 6.72 15.25
N ASP A 6 7.02 6.17 15.91
CA ASP A 6 7.51 4.82 15.64
C ASP A 6 6.38 3.81 15.93
N PRO A 7 6.02 2.95 14.97
CA PRO A 7 4.90 2.02 15.13
C PRO A 7 5.06 1.02 16.27
N MET A 8 6.32 0.67 16.61
CA MET A 8 6.63 -0.33 17.65
C MET A 8 6.76 0.26 19.04
N THR A 9 7.43 1.42 19.15
CA THR A 9 7.76 2.03 20.44
C THR A 9 6.82 3.17 20.83
N GLY A 10 6.11 3.77 19.86
CA GLY A 10 5.30 4.97 20.07
C GLY A 10 6.13 6.26 20.22
N ALA A 11 7.45 6.19 20.11
CA ALA A 11 8.32 7.37 20.21
C ALA A 11 8.06 8.34 19.07
N VAL A 12 8.05 9.66 19.35
CA VAL A 12 7.88 10.68 18.33
C VAL A 12 9.09 10.73 17.42
N LEU A 13 8.86 10.68 16.13
CA LEU A 13 9.89 10.74 15.10
C LEU A 13 10.10 12.17 14.59
N PRO A 14 11.34 12.55 14.25
CA PRO A 14 11.64 13.86 13.66
C PRO A 14 11.02 14.00 12.26
N ARG A 15 10.95 15.26 11.77
CA ARG A 15 10.50 15.56 10.41
C ARG A 15 11.35 14.83 9.37
N GLY A 16 10.74 14.44 8.27
CA GLY A 16 11.34 13.64 7.21
C GLY A 16 11.39 12.14 7.49
N GLN A 17 11.25 11.70 8.75
CA GLN A 17 11.19 10.28 9.05
C GLN A 17 9.78 9.71 8.90
N ARG A 18 9.73 8.50 8.35
CA ARG A 18 8.49 7.74 8.12
C ARG A 18 8.10 6.98 9.38
N GLY A 19 6.81 6.99 9.70
CA GLY A 19 6.25 6.26 10.82
C GLY A 19 4.74 6.21 10.76
N GLU A 20 4.11 5.99 11.90
CA GLU A 20 2.66 6.01 12.03
C GLU A 20 2.16 7.44 12.28
N ILE A 21 1.11 7.80 11.58
CA ILE A 21 0.42 9.08 11.76
C ILE A 21 -0.42 9.01 13.02
N ALA A 22 -0.16 9.88 13.99
CA ALA A 22 -0.98 10.06 15.17
C ALA A 22 -1.63 11.45 15.16
N VAL A 23 -2.92 11.51 15.44
CA VAL A 23 -3.74 12.72 15.32
C VAL A 23 -4.44 13.09 16.61
N LYS A 24 -4.58 14.39 16.87
CA LYS A 24 -5.32 14.93 18.01
C LYS A 24 -6.04 16.22 17.61
N GLY A 25 -7.29 16.37 18.02
CA GLY A 25 -8.04 17.59 17.73
C GLY A 25 -9.50 17.51 18.20
N PRO A 26 -10.23 18.64 18.15
CA PRO A 26 -11.61 18.71 18.64
C PRO A 26 -12.61 17.90 17.81
N THR A 27 -12.23 17.49 16.59
CA THR A 27 -13.06 16.67 15.69
C THR A 27 -12.76 15.18 15.83
N LEU A 28 -11.82 14.80 16.71
CA LEU A 28 -11.50 13.41 16.95
C LEU A 28 -12.66 12.74 17.69
N MET A 29 -12.92 11.47 17.38
CA MET A 29 -13.87 10.67 18.14
C MET A 29 -13.45 10.59 19.61
N LEU A 30 -14.42 10.41 20.50
CA LEU A 30 -14.17 10.24 21.94
C LEU A 30 -13.59 8.83 22.27
N GLY A 31 -13.79 7.86 21.40
CA GLY A 31 -13.32 6.48 21.56
C GLY A 31 -14.19 5.50 20.79
N TYR A 32 -13.89 4.22 20.91
CA TYR A 32 -14.69 3.14 20.37
C TYR A 32 -15.66 2.61 21.43
N ILE A 33 -16.88 2.23 21.04
CA ILE A 33 -17.86 1.64 21.96
C ILE A 33 -17.32 0.32 22.50
N GLY A 34 -17.24 0.20 23.82
CA GLY A 34 -16.76 -1.02 24.48
C GLY A 34 -15.24 -1.18 24.55
N VAL A 35 -14.47 -0.17 24.09
CA VAL A 35 -13.00 -0.16 24.20
C VAL A 35 -12.58 0.89 25.22
N PRO A 36 -11.70 0.55 26.19
CA PRO A 36 -11.13 1.51 27.13
C PRO A 36 -10.45 2.69 26.42
N HIS A 37 -10.54 3.87 27.03
CA HIS A 37 -10.04 5.10 26.44
C HIS A 37 -8.51 5.09 26.23
N ASP A 38 -7.79 4.49 27.16
CA ASP A 38 -6.33 4.30 27.14
C ASP A 38 -5.85 3.26 26.13
N GLU A 39 -6.76 2.41 25.62
CA GLU A 39 -6.49 1.54 24.46
C GLU A 39 -6.75 2.24 23.12
N THR A 40 -7.50 3.34 23.14
CA THR A 40 -7.85 4.11 21.94
C THR A 40 -6.91 5.27 21.68
N LEU A 41 -6.53 5.97 22.76
CA LEU A 41 -5.67 7.16 22.71
C LEU A 41 -4.38 6.93 23.51
N ASP A 42 -3.29 7.54 23.06
CA ASP A 42 -2.05 7.53 23.85
C ASP A 42 -2.16 8.45 25.09
N ALA A 43 -1.16 8.40 25.96
CA ALA A 43 -1.12 9.17 27.21
C ALA A 43 -1.22 10.71 27.00
N GLU A 44 -0.91 11.19 25.78
CA GLU A 44 -1.06 12.60 25.40
C GLU A 44 -2.40 12.90 24.72
N GLY A 45 -3.26 11.91 24.53
CA GLY A 45 -4.56 11.99 23.90
C GLY A 45 -4.51 12.04 22.35
N PHE A 46 -3.50 11.44 21.74
CA PHE A 46 -3.44 11.22 20.30
C PHE A 46 -4.02 9.86 19.94
N PHE A 47 -4.78 9.83 18.85
CA PHE A 47 -5.25 8.62 18.22
C PHE A 47 -4.23 8.11 17.21
N ARG A 48 -3.80 6.86 17.34
CA ARG A 48 -2.94 6.16 16.40
C ARG A 48 -3.79 5.62 15.27
N THR A 49 -3.55 6.16 14.06
CA THR A 49 -4.48 5.91 12.92
C THR A 49 -4.27 4.55 12.24
N GLY A 50 -3.13 3.91 12.44
CA GLY A 50 -2.68 2.76 11.66
C GLY A 50 -2.24 3.13 10.24
N ASP A 51 -2.21 4.42 9.91
CA ASP A 51 -1.75 4.92 8.62
C ASP A 51 -0.28 5.31 8.70
N GLY A 52 0.48 4.96 7.66
CA GLY A 52 1.87 5.37 7.48
C GLY A 52 2.01 6.71 6.80
N GLY A 53 3.07 7.44 7.15
CA GLY A 53 3.39 8.71 6.52
C GLY A 53 4.54 9.45 7.18
N HIS A 54 4.77 10.68 6.73
CA HIS A 54 5.78 11.56 7.30
C HIS A 54 5.35 13.04 7.25
N LEU A 55 5.98 13.86 8.07
CA LEU A 55 5.91 15.32 7.96
C LEU A 55 7.18 15.82 7.29
N ASP A 56 7.05 16.67 6.26
CA ASP A 56 8.23 17.34 5.68
C ASP A 56 8.73 18.48 6.57
N GLU A 57 9.84 19.14 6.17
CA GLU A 57 10.43 20.25 6.90
C GLU A 57 9.46 21.44 7.06
N ALA A 58 8.53 21.61 6.11
CA ALA A 58 7.48 22.65 6.17
C ALA A 58 6.27 22.24 7.04
N GLY A 59 6.24 21.00 7.58
CA GLY A 59 5.15 20.47 8.39
C GLY A 59 3.96 19.96 7.57
N ARG A 60 4.12 19.72 6.26
CA ARG A 60 3.08 19.12 5.43
C ARG A 60 3.07 17.62 5.63
N LEU A 61 1.87 17.06 5.80
CA LEU A 61 1.68 15.61 5.98
C LEU A 61 1.62 14.92 4.63
N PHE A 62 2.44 13.89 4.47
CA PHE A 62 2.41 12.94 3.36
C PHE A 62 1.90 11.59 3.86
N TRP A 63 0.73 11.19 3.39
CA TRP A 63 0.13 9.90 3.68
C TRP A 63 0.62 8.84 2.68
N GLU A 64 1.01 7.67 3.16
CA GLU A 64 1.63 6.60 2.37
C GLU A 64 0.80 5.30 2.38
N GLY A 65 -0.35 5.32 3.01
CA GLY A 65 -1.26 4.19 3.10
C GLY A 65 -1.32 3.55 4.47
N ARG A 66 -2.04 2.43 4.59
CA ARG A 66 -2.12 1.65 5.83
C ARG A 66 -0.80 0.97 6.12
N LEU A 67 -0.36 1.00 7.38
CA LEU A 67 0.83 0.27 7.83
C LEU A 67 0.72 -1.24 7.59
N THR A 68 -0.50 -1.78 7.70
CA THR A 68 -0.81 -3.19 7.40
C THR A 68 -0.71 -3.55 5.93
N ASP A 69 -0.74 -2.56 5.04
CA ASP A 69 -0.66 -2.76 3.60
C ASP A 69 0.73 -2.51 3.03
N ILE A 70 1.66 -1.97 3.83
CA ILE A 70 3.07 -1.83 3.44
C ILE A 70 3.67 -3.22 3.20
N ILE A 71 4.20 -3.42 2.01
CA ILE A 71 4.82 -4.68 1.60
C ILE A 71 6.25 -4.74 2.14
N LYS A 72 6.56 -5.80 2.90
CA LYS A 72 7.89 -6.02 3.49
C LYS A 72 8.68 -6.99 2.63
N THR A 73 9.39 -6.49 1.63
CA THR A 73 10.10 -7.29 0.65
C THR A 73 11.61 -7.19 0.81
N GLY A 74 12.27 -8.31 1.15
CA GLY A 74 13.74 -8.36 1.27
C GLY A 74 14.32 -7.33 2.24
N GLY A 75 13.62 -7.02 3.34
CA GLY A 75 14.03 -6.00 4.33
C GLY A 75 13.65 -4.55 3.95
N ALA A 76 13.11 -4.32 2.76
CA ALA A 76 12.62 -3.01 2.34
C ALA A 76 11.11 -2.88 2.55
N ASN A 77 10.64 -1.65 2.75
CA ASN A 77 9.22 -1.30 2.85
C ASN A 77 8.75 -0.67 1.54
N VAL A 78 7.71 -1.21 0.95
CA VAL A 78 7.12 -0.71 -0.30
C VAL A 78 5.67 -0.32 -0.06
N SER A 79 5.33 0.93 -0.37
CA SER A 79 3.94 1.39 -0.38
C SER A 79 3.26 0.95 -1.68
N PRO A 80 2.20 0.14 -1.62
CA PRO A 80 1.42 -0.19 -2.81
C PRO A 80 0.89 1.04 -3.54
N LEU A 81 0.48 2.06 -2.78
CA LEU A 81 -0.07 3.30 -3.35
C LEU A 81 0.95 4.08 -4.16
N GLU A 82 2.22 4.07 -3.77
CA GLU A 82 3.29 4.70 -4.54
C GLU A 82 3.48 4.01 -5.90
N VAL A 83 3.44 2.68 -5.92
CA VAL A 83 3.53 1.91 -7.16
C VAL A 83 2.28 2.13 -8.03
N ASP A 84 1.09 2.08 -7.43
CA ASP A 84 -0.19 2.31 -8.12
C ASP A 84 -0.25 3.71 -8.74
N ALA A 85 0.25 4.74 -8.04
CA ALA A 85 0.27 6.10 -8.55
C ALA A 85 1.14 6.25 -9.82
N VAL A 86 2.28 5.54 -9.87
CA VAL A 86 3.12 5.52 -11.08
C VAL A 86 2.46 4.70 -12.19
N LEU A 87 1.85 3.55 -11.86
CA LEU A 87 1.13 2.72 -12.83
C LEU A 87 -0.06 3.43 -13.47
N ALA A 88 -0.73 4.33 -12.76
CA ALA A 88 -1.84 5.12 -13.30
C ALA A 88 -1.43 5.98 -14.51
N GLY A 89 -0.14 6.33 -14.63
CA GLY A 89 0.41 7.05 -15.79
C GLY A 89 1.03 6.14 -16.85
N CYS A 90 1.02 4.81 -16.64
CA CYS A 90 1.66 3.86 -17.57
C CYS A 90 0.79 3.63 -18.81
N PRO A 91 1.33 3.81 -20.04
CA PRO A 91 0.59 3.52 -21.25
C PRO A 91 0.05 2.09 -21.27
N GLY A 92 -1.21 1.92 -21.66
CA GLY A 92 -1.86 0.62 -21.74
C GLY A 92 -2.41 0.08 -20.41
N VAL A 93 -2.25 0.80 -19.29
CA VAL A 93 -2.83 0.47 -17.99
C VAL A 93 -4.13 1.27 -17.80
N LYS A 94 -5.25 0.59 -17.60
CA LYS A 94 -6.55 1.20 -17.27
C LYS A 94 -6.72 1.34 -15.75
N VAL A 95 -6.44 0.26 -15.03
CA VAL A 95 -6.48 0.19 -13.56
C VAL A 95 -5.32 -0.66 -13.08
N ALA A 96 -4.70 -0.27 -11.98
CA ALA A 96 -3.71 -1.08 -11.31
C ALA A 96 -3.94 -1.11 -9.80
N ARG A 97 -3.60 -2.23 -9.18
CA ARG A 97 -3.54 -2.41 -7.73
C ARG A 97 -2.35 -3.29 -7.39
N THR A 98 -1.50 -2.78 -6.54
CA THR A 98 -0.32 -3.49 -6.07
C THR A 98 -0.61 -4.16 -4.73
N VAL A 99 -0.21 -5.42 -4.61
CA VAL A 99 -0.38 -6.24 -3.41
C VAL A 99 0.90 -7.02 -3.09
N CYS A 100 0.97 -7.54 -1.88
CA CYS A 100 1.99 -8.53 -1.53
C CYS A 100 1.48 -9.96 -1.76
N VAL A 101 2.41 -10.84 -2.10
CA VAL A 101 2.20 -12.29 -2.10
C VAL A 101 3.35 -12.92 -1.30
N PRO A 102 3.10 -13.95 -0.49
CA PRO A 102 4.16 -14.65 0.23
C PRO A 102 5.27 -15.14 -0.72
N HIS A 103 6.53 -15.04 -0.28
CA HIS A 103 7.70 -15.46 -1.06
C HIS A 103 8.78 -16.01 -0.13
N ASP A 104 9.34 -17.17 -0.42
CA ASP A 104 10.22 -17.94 0.47
C ASP A 104 11.47 -17.17 0.90
N THR A 105 12.08 -16.39 0.02
CA THR A 105 13.34 -15.67 0.31
C THR A 105 13.14 -14.20 0.66
N LEU A 106 12.05 -13.58 0.22
CA LEU A 106 11.81 -12.15 0.43
C LEU A 106 10.86 -11.87 1.60
N GLY A 107 10.19 -12.91 2.13
CA GLY A 107 9.05 -12.80 3.01
C GLY A 107 7.79 -12.42 2.20
N GLU A 108 7.79 -11.25 1.59
CA GLU A 108 6.72 -10.79 0.70
C GLU A 108 7.28 -10.36 -0.66
N MET A 109 6.56 -10.66 -1.72
CA MET A 109 6.85 -10.24 -3.10
C MET A 109 5.86 -9.17 -3.55
N VAL A 110 6.37 -8.11 -4.16
CA VAL A 110 5.53 -7.07 -4.76
C VAL A 110 4.96 -7.58 -6.08
N VAL A 111 3.63 -7.55 -6.20
CA VAL A 111 2.89 -7.98 -7.38
C VAL A 111 1.89 -6.89 -7.76
N SER A 112 1.87 -6.49 -9.03
CA SER A 112 0.85 -5.56 -9.53
C SER A 112 -0.19 -6.29 -10.36
N CYS A 113 -1.45 -6.09 -9.97
CA CYS A 113 -2.64 -6.58 -10.67
C CYS A 113 -3.12 -5.46 -11.60
N VAL A 114 -3.17 -5.71 -12.89
CA VAL A 114 -3.42 -4.70 -13.92
C VAL A 114 -4.62 -5.09 -14.78
N VAL A 115 -5.52 -4.16 -14.98
CA VAL A 115 -6.52 -4.19 -16.05
C VAL A 115 -5.95 -3.40 -17.22
N PRO A 116 -5.71 -4.03 -18.38
CA PRO A 116 -5.20 -3.33 -19.55
C PRO A 116 -6.26 -2.41 -20.17
N SER A 117 -5.84 -1.32 -20.79
CA SER A 117 -6.71 -0.51 -21.65
C SER A 117 -7.14 -1.31 -22.88
N GLU A 118 -8.29 -0.98 -23.45
CA GLU A 118 -8.79 -1.63 -24.65
C GLU A 118 -7.77 -1.55 -25.81
N GLY A 119 -7.51 -2.68 -26.45
CA GLY A 119 -6.55 -2.78 -27.56
C GLY A 119 -5.08 -2.73 -27.17
N SER A 120 -4.74 -2.62 -25.89
CA SER A 120 -3.34 -2.63 -25.45
C SER A 120 -2.76 -4.04 -25.36
N VAL A 121 -1.46 -4.14 -25.62
CA VAL A 121 -0.71 -5.40 -25.51
C VAL A 121 -0.41 -5.69 -24.03
N ARG A 122 -0.61 -6.94 -23.63
CA ARG A 122 -0.26 -7.41 -22.29
C ARG A 122 1.24 -7.74 -22.23
N ASP A 123 2.05 -6.74 -21.92
CA ASP A 123 3.51 -6.90 -21.86
C ASP A 123 4.02 -6.51 -20.46
N GLU A 124 4.32 -7.54 -19.67
CA GLU A 124 4.87 -7.39 -18.32
C GLU A 124 6.22 -6.65 -18.34
N ALA A 125 7.07 -6.92 -19.34
CA ALA A 125 8.39 -6.32 -19.43
C ALA A 125 8.30 -4.81 -19.63
N SER A 126 7.48 -4.35 -20.56
CA SER A 126 7.26 -2.92 -20.80
C SER A 126 6.73 -2.18 -19.59
N ILE A 127 5.78 -2.76 -18.84
CA ILE A 127 5.28 -2.15 -17.61
C ILE A 127 6.40 -2.06 -16.56
N ARG A 128 7.19 -3.12 -16.39
CA ARG A 128 8.29 -3.12 -15.43
C ARG A 128 9.40 -2.15 -15.82
N ASP A 129 9.69 -1.99 -17.11
CA ASP A 129 10.68 -1.01 -17.60
C ASP A 129 10.19 0.42 -17.34
N TYR A 130 8.92 0.72 -17.60
CA TYR A 130 8.30 1.99 -17.25
C TYR A 130 8.45 2.34 -15.76
N LEU A 131 8.26 1.34 -14.89
CA LEU A 131 8.40 1.51 -13.45
C LEU A 131 9.86 1.66 -13.01
N ARG A 132 10.82 0.95 -13.63
CA ARG A 132 12.26 1.07 -13.32
C ARG A 132 12.83 2.46 -13.56
N GLU A 133 12.29 3.18 -14.51
CA GLU A 133 12.70 4.57 -14.77
C GLU A 133 12.20 5.56 -13.71
N ARG A 134 11.21 5.17 -12.89
CA ARG A 134 10.46 6.09 -12.00
C ARG A 134 10.48 5.70 -10.53
N LEU A 135 10.82 4.47 -10.23
CA LEU A 135 10.86 3.92 -8.88
C LEU A 135 12.21 3.29 -8.56
N ALA A 136 12.57 3.28 -7.28
CA ALA A 136 13.71 2.50 -6.82
C ALA A 136 13.51 1.00 -7.16
N SER A 137 14.59 0.31 -7.50
CA SER A 137 14.55 -1.07 -8.02
C SER A 137 13.78 -2.07 -7.15
N TYR A 138 13.87 -1.92 -5.82
CA TYR A 138 13.17 -2.79 -4.87
C TYR A 138 11.65 -2.55 -4.80
N LYS A 139 11.16 -1.42 -5.33
CA LYS A 139 9.73 -1.07 -5.43
C LYS A 139 9.09 -1.59 -6.71
N VAL A 140 9.89 -1.95 -7.71
CA VAL A 140 9.39 -2.47 -8.98
C VAL A 140 8.78 -3.86 -8.75
N PRO A 141 7.51 -4.09 -9.14
CA PRO A 141 6.87 -5.39 -8.99
C PRO A 141 7.69 -6.49 -9.68
N ARG A 142 7.83 -7.63 -9.02
CA ARG A 142 8.46 -8.80 -9.63
C ARG A 142 7.59 -9.46 -10.68
N ARG A 143 6.27 -9.37 -10.50
CA ARG A 143 5.28 -9.90 -11.44
C ARG A 143 4.18 -8.87 -11.69
N VAL A 144 3.69 -8.86 -12.92
CA VAL A 144 2.49 -8.11 -13.33
C VAL A 144 1.46 -9.13 -13.80
N LEU A 145 0.33 -9.18 -13.12
CA LEU A 145 -0.77 -10.07 -13.41
C LEU A 145 -1.90 -9.30 -14.10
N TYR A 146 -2.46 -9.89 -15.15
CA TYR A 146 -3.54 -9.26 -15.91
C TYR A 146 -4.90 -9.80 -15.47
N PHE A 147 -5.84 -8.87 -15.29
CA PHE A 147 -7.20 -9.13 -14.86
C PHE A 147 -8.19 -8.54 -15.85
N GLY A 148 -9.41 -9.04 -15.85
CA GLY A 148 -10.54 -8.45 -16.53
C GLY A 148 -11.11 -7.27 -15.76
N ASP A 149 -11.93 -6.46 -16.44
CA ASP A 149 -12.62 -5.32 -15.84
C ASP A 149 -13.51 -5.74 -14.65
N ASP A 150 -14.21 -6.85 -14.78
CA ASP A 150 -15.12 -7.43 -13.78
C ASP A 150 -14.39 -7.99 -12.56
N GLU A 151 -13.13 -8.38 -12.71
CA GLU A 151 -12.33 -8.95 -11.61
C GLU A 151 -11.70 -7.87 -10.71
N LEU A 152 -11.35 -6.69 -11.27
CA LEU A 152 -10.70 -5.59 -10.55
C LEU A 152 -11.55 -4.33 -10.49
N SER A 153 -12.53 -4.19 -11.38
CA SER A 153 -13.40 -3.02 -11.42
C SER A 153 -14.48 -3.12 -10.37
N LEU A 154 -14.46 -2.11 -9.62
CA LEU A 154 -15.43 -1.80 -8.61
C LEU A 154 -16.59 -1.06 -9.25
N THR A 155 -17.55 -1.77 -9.79
CA THR A 155 -18.86 -1.19 -10.08
C THR A 155 -19.64 -1.11 -8.76
N GLY A 156 -19.79 0.12 -8.25
CA GLY A 156 -20.55 0.39 -7.04
C GLY A 156 -19.71 0.42 -5.75
N SER A 157 -20.35 0.38 -4.61
CA SER A 157 -19.78 0.58 -3.27
C SER A 157 -18.86 -0.55 -2.74
N ALA A 158 -18.62 -1.59 -3.52
CA ALA A 158 -17.81 -2.73 -3.12
C ALA A 158 -16.37 -2.62 -3.64
N LYS A 159 -15.50 -1.95 -2.89
CA LYS A 159 -14.04 -2.08 -3.08
C LYS A 159 -13.62 -3.53 -2.84
N ILE A 160 -12.92 -4.16 -3.80
CA ILE A 160 -12.21 -5.41 -3.52
C ILE A 160 -11.30 -5.15 -2.33
N LYS A 161 -11.44 -5.94 -1.27
CA LYS A 161 -10.57 -5.84 -0.12
C LYS A 161 -9.15 -6.26 -0.54
N ALA A 162 -8.13 -5.61 -0.01
CA ALA A 162 -6.75 -5.95 -0.30
C ALA A 162 -6.44 -7.45 -0.01
N SER A 163 -7.09 -8.02 1.01
CA SER A 163 -7.01 -9.46 1.34
C SER A 163 -7.46 -10.35 0.19
N ASP A 164 -8.59 -10.03 -0.42
CA ASP A 164 -9.20 -10.85 -1.46
C ASP A 164 -8.37 -10.79 -2.75
N LEU A 165 -7.83 -9.60 -3.06
CA LEU A 165 -6.94 -9.42 -4.19
C LEU A 165 -5.59 -10.13 -3.99
N ARG A 166 -5.05 -10.15 -2.76
CA ARG A 166 -3.85 -10.93 -2.40
C ARG A 166 -4.06 -12.42 -2.64
N GLN A 167 -5.22 -12.94 -2.25
CA GLN A 167 -5.57 -14.34 -2.48
C GLN A 167 -5.66 -14.65 -3.97
N LEU A 168 -6.39 -13.85 -4.74
CA LEU A 168 -6.52 -14.02 -6.21
C LEU A 168 -5.16 -13.94 -6.92
N ALA A 169 -4.29 -13.00 -6.52
CA ALA A 169 -2.94 -12.89 -7.07
C ALA A 169 -2.10 -14.14 -6.76
N SER A 170 -2.17 -14.65 -5.52
CA SER A 170 -1.46 -15.87 -5.13
C SER A 170 -1.92 -17.11 -5.92
N GLU A 171 -3.22 -17.28 -6.11
CA GLU A 171 -3.80 -18.38 -6.89
C GLU A 171 -3.37 -18.29 -8.37
N ARG A 172 -3.40 -17.09 -8.95
CA ARG A 172 -3.00 -16.88 -10.34
C ARG A 172 -1.51 -17.10 -10.58
N LEU A 173 -0.65 -16.74 -9.63
CA LEU A 173 0.78 -17.04 -9.71
C LEU A 173 1.04 -18.53 -9.69
N LYS A 174 0.40 -19.30 -8.81
CA LYS A 174 0.51 -20.75 -8.77
C LYS A 174 0.05 -21.45 -10.07
N ALA A 175 -0.92 -20.87 -10.75
CA ALA A 175 -1.41 -21.40 -12.03
C ALA A 175 -0.45 -21.12 -13.20
N VAL A 176 0.38 -20.07 -13.10
CA VAL A 176 1.36 -19.67 -14.15
C VAL A 176 2.73 -20.34 -13.94
N GLU A 177 3.08 -20.69 -12.72
CA GLU A 177 4.30 -21.41 -12.36
C GLU A 177 3.92 -22.83 -11.87
N PRO A 178 3.70 -23.81 -12.77
CA PRO A 178 3.58 -25.19 -12.34
C PRO A 178 4.90 -25.63 -11.72
N ALA A 179 4.80 -26.34 -10.58
CA ALA A 179 5.89 -26.85 -9.76
C ALA A 179 6.91 -27.66 -10.56
#